data_9f31dbe7531603110e22713ca433061c
#
_entry.id   9f31dbe7531603110e22713ca433061c
#
_cell.length_a   1.000
_cell.length_b   1.000
_cell.length_c   1.000
_cell.angle_alpha   90.00
_cell.angle_beta   90.00
_cell.angle_gamma   90.00
#
_symmetry.space_group_name_H-M   'P 1'
#
loop_
_entity.id
_entity.type
_entity.pdbx_description
1 polymer ?
#
loop_
_entity_poly.entity_id
_entity_poly.type
_entity_poly.pdbx_seq_one_letter_code
_entity_poly.pdbx_strand_id
1 'polypeptide(L)'
;MRLNDNSNDAKPDRNYLLQVISFMKPYWLLSLFAVLMVVASVLADLTIPMLVQRIIDEGITLRSMNVIIVTTETMIAVVLFAAVATILNTFLAVKVSQSLAADVRSAVFHKIQKFSFGNLDRFQTGQLIVRLSSDVNAIQMMVMMGLRMFPQAPIMIGGSIILMFILNAELARIMLLLLPLTLVLAAVFVVKALPMFLEIQRRLDKLNVVLQENLAGVRVVKAFVRMDHEAERFEKANTNLTNQAVKVQTILAFLFPSMQIILNVG
;
A
#
# COMPACT_ATOMS: atom_id res chain seq x y z
N MET A 1 -5.58 35.64 -19.80
CA MET A 1 -4.82 35.71 -18.55
C MET A 1 -4.06 34.39 -18.42
N ARG A 2 -2.76 34.39 -18.71
CA ARG A 2 -1.94 33.17 -18.76
C ARG A 2 -1.73 32.66 -17.34
N LEU A 3 -2.33 31.55 -17.00
CA LEU A 3 -1.98 30.79 -15.80
C LEU A 3 -0.61 30.17 -16.05
N ASN A 4 0.37 30.65 -15.31
CA ASN A 4 1.73 30.16 -15.33
C ASN A 4 1.72 28.79 -14.61
N ASP A 5 1.63 27.73 -15.41
CA ASP A 5 1.66 26.32 -14.95
C ASP A 5 3.11 25.95 -14.67
N ASN A 6 3.61 26.42 -13.53
CA ASN A 6 4.84 25.95 -12.95
C ASN A 6 4.53 24.81 -11.95
N SER A 7 3.97 23.71 -12.45
CA SER A 7 4.05 22.41 -11.78
C SER A 7 5.45 21.83 -12.02
N ASN A 8 6.48 22.57 -11.57
CA ASN A 8 7.82 22.02 -11.46
C ASN A 8 7.78 20.88 -10.44
N ASP A 9 8.26 19.72 -10.88
CA ASP A 9 8.64 18.54 -10.12
C ASP A 9 9.25 18.90 -8.76
N ALA A 10 8.40 19.16 -7.78
CA ALA A 10 8.84 19.33 -6.41
C ALA A 10 9.29 17.96 -5.93
N LYS A 11 10.60 17.68 -6.05
CA LYS A 11 11.25 16.62 -5.27
C LYS A 11 10.67 16.72 -3.85
N PRO A 12 10.21 15.60 -3.26
CA PRO A 12 9.66 15.66 -1.91
C PRO A 12 10.74 16.24 -0.99
N ASP A 13 10.52 17.48 -0.59
CA ASP A 13 11.46 18.18 0.30
C ASP A 13 11.55 17.35 1.57
N ARG A 14 12.74 16.88 1.90
CA ARG A 14 13.06 16.08 3.11
C ARG A 14 12.47 16.71 4.37
N ASN A 15 12.21 18.00 4.34
CA ASN A 15 11.59 18.77 5.41
C ASN A 15 10.12 18.40 5.67
N TYR A 16 9.34 18.02 4.66
CA TYR A 16 7.91 17.65 4.87
C TYR A 16 7.78 16.29 5.56
N LEU A 17 8.61 15.32 5.21
CA LEU A 17 8.63 14.03 5.90
C LEU A 17 9.05 14.20 7.37
N LEU A 18 10.05 15.06 7.64
CA LEU A 18 10.47 15.35 9.00
C LEU A 18 9.38 16.03 9.84
N GLN A 19 8.54 16.87 9.22
CA GLN A 19 7.38 17.45 9.89
C GLN A 19 6.33 16.37 10.27
N VAL A 20 6.02 15.44 9.38
CA VAL A 20 5.09 14.33 9.70
C VAL A 20 5.67 13.48 10.85
N ILE A 21 6.96 13.16 10.80
CA ILE A 21 7.66 12.44 11.89
C ILE A 21 7.59 13.22 13.21
N SER A 22 7.64 14.56 13.17
CA SER A 22 7.50 15.38 14.37
C SER A 22 6.13 15.18 15.05
N PHE A 23 5.05 14.99 14.29
CA PHE A 23 3.71 14.66 14.83
C PHE A 23 3.64 13.23 15.40
N MET A 24 4.57 12.36 15.05
CA MET A 24 4.66 11.01 15.63
C MET A 24 5.34 11.00 17.01
N LYS A 25 6.08 12.04 17.38
CA LYS A 25 6.80 12.07 18.67
C LYS A 25 5.96 11.76 19.90
N PRO A 26 4.71 12.26 20.06
CA PRO A 26 3.88 11.92 21.22
C PRO A 26 3.51 10.43 21.27
N TYR A 27 3.50 9.75 20.13
CA TYR A 27 3.04 8.37 19.96
C TYR A 27 4.19 7.36 19.78
N TRP A 28 5.44 7.76 20.02
CA TRP A 28 6.61 6.93 19.75
C TRP A 28 6.59 5.57 20.48
N LEU A 29 6.13 5.54 21.72
CA LEU A 29 5.97 4.29 22.49
C LEU A 29 4.95 3.35 21.87
N LEU A 30 3.77 3.88 21.51
CA LEU A 30 2.73 3.08 20.86
C LEU A 30 3.19 2.58 19.49
N SER A 31 3.93 3.40 18.74
CA SER A 31 4.54 3.03 17.46
C SER A 31 5.59 1.95 17.63
N LEU A 32 6.43 2.05 18.66
CA LEU A 32 7.42 1.02 19.00
C LEU A 32 6.74 -0.31 19.34
N PHE A 33 5.71 -0.27 20.19
CA PHE A 33 4.94 -1.47 20.53
C PHE A 33 4.25 -2.08 19.31
N ALA A 34 3.71 -1.26 18.40
CA ALA A 34 3.14 -1.75 17.15
C ALA A 34 4.19 -2.50 16.32
N VAL A 35 5.39 -1.93 16.14
CA VAL A 35 6.50 -2.58 15.42
C VAL A 35 6.95 -3.86 16.13
N LEU A 36 7.07 -3.86 17.46
CA LEU A 36 7.40 -5.08 18.22
C LEU A 36 6.37 -6.19 18.01
N MET A 37 5.08 -5.87 17.91
CA MET A 37 4.05 -6.87 17.63
C MET A 37 4.17 -7.43 16.20
N VAL A 38 4.57 -6.61 15.21
CA VAL A 38 4.89 -7.12 13.87
C VAL A 38 6.09 -8.07 13.93
N VAL A 39 7.16 -7.68 14.62
CA VAL A 39 8.34 -8.55 14.79
C VAL A 39 7.94 -9.87 15.43
N ALA A 40 7.15 -9.83 16.49
CA ALA A 40 6.69 -11.02 17.21
C ALA A 40 5.83 -11.93 16.32
N SER A 41 4.90 -11.37 15.52
CA SER A 41 4.08 -12.15 14.60
C SER A 41 4.92 -12.80 13.50
N VAL A 42 5.86 -12.06 12.89
CA VAL A 42 6.73 -12.60 11.83
C VAL A 42 7.66 -13.69 12.37
N LEU A 43 8.21 -13.51 13.57
CA LEU A 43 9.03 -14.55 14.20
C LEU A 43 8.21 -15.80 14.51
N ALA A 44 6.97 -15.65 14.95
CA ALA A 44 6.06 -16.78 15.15
C ALA A 44 5.79 -17.50 13.81
N ASP A 45 5.47 -16.76 12.74
CA ASP A 45 5.26 -17.34 11.40
C ASP A 45 6.49 -18.11 10.90
N LEU A 46 7.69 -17.58 11.15
CA LEU A 46 8.96 -18.23 10.78
C LEU A 46 9.27 -19.50 11.58
N THR A 47 8.64 -19.71 12.74
CA THR A 47 8.82 -20.98 13.49
C THR A 47 7.99 -22.12 12.91
N ILE A 48 6.94 -21.85 12.14
CA ILE A 48 6.05 -22.89 11.59
C ILE A 48 6.79 -23.89 10.69
N PRO A 49 7.64 -23.50 9.72
CA PRO A 49 8.40 -24.44 8.91
C PRO A 49 9.32 -25.35 9.76
N MET A 50 9.92 -24.82 10.83
CA MET A 50 10.76 -25.61 11.74
C MET A 50 9.95 -26.69 12.49
N LEU A 51 8.75 -26.33 12.93
CA LEU A 51 7.85 -27.28 13.61
C LEU A 51 7.33 -28.34 12.62
N VAL A 52 7.05 -27.97 11.38
CA VAL A 52 6.69 -28.93 10.32
C VAL A 52 7.85 -29.90 10.07
N GLN A 53 9.08 -29.41 9.95
CA GLN A 53 10.26 -30.26 9.80
C GLN A 53 10.36 -31.25 10.98
N ARG A 54 10.19 -30.79 12.22
CA ARG A 54 10.24 -31.65 13.39
C ARG A 54 9.16 -32.75 13.38
N ILE A 55 7.95 -32.44 12.90
CA ILE A 55 6.90 -33.45 12.74
C ILE A 55 7.34 -34.53 11.74
N ILE A 56 7.97 -34.12 10.63
CA ILE A 56 8.43 -35.07 9.58
C ILE A 56 9.59 -35.92 10.09
N ASP A 57 10.64 -35.26 10.60
CA ASP A 57 11.91 -35.96 10.95
C ASP A 57 11.77 -36.78 12.23
N GLU A 58 11.20 -36.23 13.30
CA GLU A 58 11.12 -36.91 14.59
C GLU A 58 9.79 -37.64 14.81
N GLY A 59 8.68 -37.09 14.25
CA GLY A 59 7.35 -37.66 14.43
C GLY A 59 7.07 -38.81 13.49
N ILE A 60 7.13 -38.58 12.18
CA ILE A 60 6.75 -39.56 11.15
C ILE A 60 7.86 -40.56 10.95
N THR A 61 9.12 -40.11 10.75
CA THR A 61 10.26 -40.99 10.45
C THR A 61 10.55 -41.93 11.62
N LEU A 62 10.49 -41.44 12.86
CA LEU A 62 10.70 -42.25 14.08
C LEU A 62 9.39 -42.88 14.62
N ARG A 63 8.28 -42.71 13.92
CA ARG A 63 6.94 -43.22 14.32
C ARG A 63 6.52 -42.84 15.75
N SER A 64 6.90 -41.65 16.21
CA SER A 64 6.63 -41.18 17.54
C SER A 64 5.36 -40.33 17.58
N MET A 65 4.22 -40.92 17.93
CA MET A 65 2.94 -40.21 18.03
C MET A 65 2.96 -39.07 19.06
N ASN A 66 3.72 -39.25 20.15
CA ASN A 66 3.87 -38.21 21.17
C ASN A 66 4.54 -36.94 20.62
N VAL A 67 5.56 -37.06 19.79
CA VAL A 67 6.23 -35.92 19.16
C VAL A 67 5.25 -35.19 18.22
N ILE A 68 4.45 -35.93 17.45
CA ILE A 68 3.42 -35.34 16.57
C ILE A 68 2.43 -34.53 17.36
N ILE A 69 1.88 -35.10 18.44
CA ILE A 69 0.87 -34.43 19.27
C ILE A 69 1.45 -33.14 19.90
N VAL A 70 2.58 -33.26 20.60
CA VAL A 70 3.20 -32.10 21.30
C VAL A 70 3.61 -31.01 20.30
N THR A 71 4.14 -31.37 19.13
CA THR A 71 4.53 -30.38 18.13
C THR A 71 3.30 -29.71 17.50
N THR A 72 2.22 -30.46 17.28
CA THR A 72 0.95 -29.91 16.79
C THR A 72 0.33 -28.93 17.79
N GLU A 73 0.32 -29.27 19.09
CA GLU A 73 -0.12 -28.36 20.15
C GLU A 73 0.73 -27.07 20.19
N THR A 74 2.04 -27.21 20.04
CA THR A 74 2.97 -26.06 19.95
C THR A 74 2.67 -25.21 18.73
N MET A 75 2.40 -25.81 17.55
CA MET A 75 2.01 -25.07 16.34
C MET A 75 0.73 -24.26 16.56
N ILE A 76 -0.28 -24.89 17.19
CA ILE A 76 -1.55 -24.19 17.50
C ILE A 76 -1.27 -22.99 18.41
N ALA A 77 -0.47 -23.17 19.46
CA ALA A 77 -0.12 -22.10 20.38
C ALA A 77 0.63 -20.94 19.67
N VAL A 78 1.57 -21.25 18.78
CA VAL A 78 2.32 -20.29 17.99
C VAL A 78 1.40 -19.52 17.04
N VAL A 79 0.48 -20.20 16.35
CA VAL A 79 -0.48 -19.54 15.44
C VAL A 79 -1.43 -18.62 16.21
N LEU A 80 -1.93 -19.06 17.38
CA LEU A 80 -2.77 -18.22 18.25
C LEU A 80 -2.01 -16.99 18.75
N PHE A 81 -0.75 -17.17 19.15
CA PHE A 81 0.13 -16.06 19.53
C PHE A 81 0.33 -15.06 18.38
N ALA A 82 0.65 -15.56 17.16
CA ALA A 82 0.80 -14.74 15.97
C ALA A 82 -0.48 -13.95 15.65
N ALA A 83 -1.64 -14.60 15.76
CA ALA A 83 -2.94 -13.95 15.56
C ALA A 83 -3.17 -12.80 16.57
N VAL A 84 -2.92 -13.04 17.85
CA VAL A 84 -3.04 -12.02 18.89
C VAL A 84 -2.07 -10.86 18.63
N ALA A 85 -0.80 -11.15 18.30
CA ALA A 85 0.20 -10.14 17.99
C ALA A 85 -0.22 -9.28 16.78
N THR A 86 -0.77 -9.89 15.73
CA THR A 86 -1.27 -9.20 14.54
C THR A 86 -2.49 -8.31 14.86
N ILE A 87 -3.41 -8.78 15.68
CA ILE A 87 -4.56 -7.99 16.13
C ILE A 87 -4.09 -6.78 16.96
N LEU A 88 -3.17 -7.00 17.90
CA LEU A 88 -2.60 -5.91 18.71
C LEU A 88 -1.83 -4.90 17.86
N ASN A 89 -1.02 -5.35 16.89
CA ASN A 89 -0.37 -4.47 15.94
C ASN A 89 -1.38 -3.60 15.19
N THR A 90 -2.43 -4.24 14.65
CA THR A 90 -3.48 -3.53 13.90
C THR A 90 -4.16 -2.47 14.77
N PHE A 91 -4.54 -2.82 15.98
CA PHE A 91 -5.16 -1.91 16.94
C PHE A 91 -4.26 -0.71 17.27
N LEU A 92 -2.98 -0.97 17.56
CA LEU A 92 -2.00 0.07 17.87
C LEU A 92 -1.73 0.98 16.66
N ALA A 93 -1.56 0.40 15.46
CA ALA A 93 -1.33 1.16 14.23
C ALA A 93 -2.52 2.06 13.89
N VAL A 94 -3.76 1.56 14.02
CA VAL A 94 -4.98 2.35 13.85
C VAL A 94 -5.04 3.47 14.87
N LYS A 95 -4.80 3.17 16.15
CA LYS A 95 -4.83 4.17 17.22
C LYS A 95 -3.81 5.29 16.98
N VAL A 96 -2.57 4.95 16.65
CA VAL A 96 -1.51 5.94 16.36
C VAL A 96 -1.87 6.78 15.14
N SER A 97 -2.27 6.14 14.03
CA SER A 97 -2.58 6.86 12.79
C SER A 97 -3.79 7.78 12.92
N GLN A 98 -4.84 7.38 13.65
CA GLN A 98 -6.02 8.21 13.90
C GLN A 98 -5.72 9.38 14.84
N SER A 99 -4.96 9.14 15.91
CA SER A 99 -4.55 10.21 16.83
C SER A 99 -3.67 11.25 16.13
N LEU A 100 -2.70 10.80 15.33
CA LEU A 100 -1.88 11.68 14.50
C LEU A 100 -2.73 12.49 13.50
N ALA A 101 -3.70 11.86 12.85
CA ALA A 101 -4.61 12.56 11.94
C ALA A 101 -5.45 13.63 12.65
N ALA A 102 -5.89 13.36 13.87
CA ALA A 102 -6.61 14.36 14.68
C ALA A 102 -5.72 15.56 15.02
N ASP A 103 -4.46 15.32 15.42
CA ASP A 103 -3.50 16.38 15.73
C ASP A 103 -3.17 17.23 14.48
N VAL A 104 -2.96 16.57 13.33
CA VAL A 104 -2.71 17.27 12.06
C VAL A 104 -3.92 18.10 11.66
N ARG A 105 -5.16 17.56 11.76
CA ARG A 105 -6.38 18.34 11.47
C ARG A 105 -6.48 19.55 12.36
N SER A 106 -6.25 19.39 13.66
CA SER A 106 -6.27 20.47 14.64
C SER A 106 -5.24 21.56 14.29
N ALA A 107 -4.00 21.15 14.00
CA ALA A 107 -2.93 22.07 13.63
C ALA A 107 -3.23 22.85 12.34
N VAL A 108 -3.75 22.16 11.31
CA VAL A 108 -4.16 22.80 10.04
C VAL A 108 -5.32 23.75 10.28
N PHE A 109 -6.34 23.34 11.03
CA PHE A 109 -7.48 24.18 11.36
C PHE A 109 -7.07 25.46 12.10
N HIS A 110 -6.24 25.34 13.14
CA HIS A 110 -5.72 26.50 13.85
C HIS A 110 -4.87 27.42 12.96
N LYS A 111 -4.14 26.86 11.99
CA LYS A 111 -3.39 27.67 11.04
C LYS A 111 -4.29 28.42 10.09
N ILE A 112 -5.37 27.80 9.61
CA ILE A 112 -6.38 28.45 8.74
C ILE A 112 -7.05 29.61 9.48
N GLN A 113 -7.39 29.44 10.77
CA GLN A 113 -7.99 30.51 11.57
C GLN A 113 -7.08 31.74 11.77
N LYS A 114 -5.76 31.54 11.66
CA LYS A 114 -4.79 32.64 11.73
C LYS A 114 -4.52 33.30 10.38
N PHE A 115 -5.18 32.88 9.30
CA PHE A 115 -5.04 33.52 8.00
C PHE A 115 -5.65 34.92 8.00
N SER A 116 -4.95 35.88 7.40
CA SER A 116 -5.52 37.19 7.10
C SER A 116 -6.58 37.07 6.01
N PHE A 117 -7.50 38.03 5.93
CA PHE A 117 -8.52 38.08 4.87
C PHE A 117 -7.91 37.97 3.47
N GLY A 118 -6.79 38.67 3.21
CA GLY A 118 -6.11 38.58 1.92
C GLY A 118 -5.49 37.19 1.61
N ASN A 119 -5.23 36.36 2.63
CA ASN A 119 -4.83 34.96 2.43
C ASN A 119 -6.03 34.07 2.16
N LEU A 120 -7.17 34.32 2.83
CA LEU A 120 -8.42 33.58 2.60
C LEU A 120 -8.97 33.81 1.18
N ASP A 121 -8.83 35.02 0.63
CA ASP A 121 -9.25 35.32 -0.74
C ASP A 121 -8.44 34.57 -1.81
N ARG A 122 -7.21 34.18 -1.50
CA ARG A 122 -6.36 33.37 -2.40
C ARG A 122 -6.71 31.89 -2.43
N PHE A 123 -7.31 31.37 -1.38
CA PHE A 123 -7.68 29.96 -1.28
C PHE A 123 -9.18 29.81 -1.42
N GLN A 124 -9.62 29.00 -2.37
CA GLN A 124 -11.02 28.60 -2.45
C GLN A 124 -11.37 27.75 -1.22
N THR A 125 -12.50 28.04 -0.58
CA THR A 125 -12.99 27.31 0.60
C THR A 125 -13.00 25.78 0.38
N GLY A 126 -13.38 25.34 -0.83
CA GLY A 126 -13.34 23.92 -1.20
C GLY A 126 -11.95 23.29 -1.11
N GLN A 127 -10.88 24.01 -1.47
CA GLN A 127 -9.51 23.50 -1.36
C GLN A 127 -9.07 23.34 0.10
N LEU A 128 -9.49 24.22 0.98
CA LEU A 128 -9.20 24.11 2.42
C LEU A 128 -9.92 22.92 3.05
N ILE A 129 -11.16 22.66 2.64
CA ILE A 129 -11.91 21.48 3.08
C ILE A 129 -11.22 20.19 2.61
N VAL A 130 -10.78 20.11 1.35
CA VAL A 130 -10.05 18.95 0.82
C VAL A 130 -8.78 18.69 1.62
N ARG A 131 -8.00 19.73 1.96
CA ARG A 131 -6.79 19.59 2.79
C ARG A 131 -7.08 19.05 4.18
N LEU A 132 -8.16 19.52 4.83
CA LEU A 132 -8.57 19.07 6.16
C LEU A 132 -9.12 17.65 6.18
N SER A 133 -9.65 17.16 5.06
CA SER A 133 -10.27 15.83 4.94
C SER A 133 -9.38 14.86 4.18
N SER A 134 -9.26 15.01 2.87
CA SER A 134 -8.62 14.04 1.99
C SER A 134 -7.11 13.93 2.23
N ASP A 135 -6.39 15.07 2.32
CA ASP A 135 -4.93 15.05 2.47
C ASP A 135 -4.54 14.50 3.84
N VAL A 136 -5.26 14.86 4.90
CA VAL A 136 -5.01 14.31 6.24
C VAL A 136 -5.32 12.82 6.28
N ASN A 137 -6.38 12.35 5.60
CA ASN A 137 -6.67 10.93 5.50
C ASN A 137 -5.57 10.16 4.73
N ALA A 138 -4.99 10.77 3.69
CA ALA A 138 -3.85 10.18 2.98
C ALA A 138 -2.63 10.02 3.90
N ILE A 139 -2.30 11.04 4.70
CA ILE A 139 -1.22 10.97 5.71
C ILE A 139 -1.52 9.87 6.74
N GLN A 140 -2.76 9.82 7.26
CA GLN A 140 -3.19 8.79 8.19
C GLN A 140 -2.99 7.37 7.61
N MET A 141 -3.41 7.16 6.38
CA MET A 141 -3.28 5.86 5.70
C MET A 141 -1.82 5.49 5.48
N MET A 142 -0.97 6.46 5.11
CA MET A 142 0.47 6.27 4.96
C MET A 142 1.13 5.85 6.29
N VAL A 143 0.79 6.49 7.40
CA VAL A 143 1.30 6.13 8.73
C VAL A 143 0.82 4.74 9.17
N MET A 144 -0.47 4.44 8.95
CA MET A 144 -1.03 3.14 9.27
C MET A 144 -0.34 2.01 8.48
N MET A 145 -0.15 2.19 7.18
CA MET A 145 0.58 1.22 6.34
C MET A 145 2.05 1.12 6.73
N GLY A 146 2.67 2.27 7.08
CA GLY A 146 4.04 2.34 7.55
C GLY A 146 4.30 1.52 8.81
N LEU A 147 3.37 1.50 9.76
CA LEU A 147 3.49 0.73 11.00
C LEU A 147 3.15 -0.76 10.84
N ARG A 148 2.42 -1.14 9.77
CA ARG A 148 2.00 -2.53 9.53
C ARG A 148 2.86 -3.24 8.49
N MET A 149 2.92 -2.69 7.28
CA MET A 149 3.50 -3.39 6.12
C MET A 149 5.00 -3.14 5.98
N PHE A 150 5.47 -1.93 6.32
CA PHE A 150 6.85 -1.56 6.08
C PHE A 150 7.85 -2.36 6.93
N PRO A 151 7.61 -2.64 8.23
CA PRO A 151 8.50 -3.49 9.01
C PRO A 151 8.37 -4.97 8.66
N GLN A 152 7.17 -5.43 8.26
CA GLN A 152 6.87 -6.84 8.02
C GLN A 152 7.71 -7.44 6.88
N ALA A 153 7.78 -6.77 5.73
CA ALA A 153 8.43 -7.30 4.54
C ALA A 153 9.96 -7.52 4.72
N PRO A 154 10.74 -6.54 5.22
CA PRO A 154 12.18 -6.76 5.44
C PRO A 154 12.48 -7.84 6.48
N ILE A 155 11.70 -7.89 7.57
CA ILE A 155 11.89 -8.89 8.64
C ILE A 155 11.55 -10.28 8.11
N MET A 156 10.46 -10.41 7.34
CA MET A 156 10.06 -11.69 6.72
C MET A 156 11.11 -12.17 5.73
N ILE A 157 11.60 -11.30 4.84
CA ILE A 157 12.64 -11.67 3.85
C ILE A 157 13.94 -12.04 4.56
N GLY A 158 14.45 -11.20 5.46
CA GLY A 158 15.68 -11.45 6.19
C GLY A 158 15.59 -12.70 7.07
N GLY A 159 14.49 -12.83 7.81
CA GLY A 159 14.25 -14.00 8.66
C GLY A 159 14.11 -15.29 7.87
N SER A 160 13.41 -15.27 6.73
CA SER A 160 13.30 -16.45 5.86
C SER A 160 14.66 -16.87 5.29
N ILE A 161 15.49 -15.93 4.85
CA ILE A 161 16.85 -16.23 4.35
C ILE A 161 17.70 -16.87 5.47
N ILE A 162 17.70 -16.28 6.67
CA ILE A 162 18.44 -16.82 7.82
C ILE A 162 17.94 -18.23 8.14
N LEU A 163 16.62 -18.41 8.20
CA LEU A 163 16.02 -19.71 8.50
C LEU A 163 16.39 -20.78 7.48
N MET A 164 16.36 -20.46 6.18
CA MET A 164 16.76 -21.39 5.11
C MET A 164 18.19 -21.87 5.30
N PHE A 165 19.14 -20.99 5.66
CA PHE A 165 20.52 -21.39 5.93
C PHE A 165 20.68 -22.25 7.18
N ILE A 166 19.83 -22.02 8.21
CA ILE A 166 19.82 -22.85 9.42
C ILE A 166 19.29 -24.26 9.13
N LEU A 167 18.22 -24.36 8.32
CA LEU A 167 17.59 -25.65 8.01
C LEU A 167 18.42 -26.49 7.05
N ASN A 168 18.86 -25.92 5.94
CA ASN A 168 19.72 -26.59 4.95
C ASN A 168 20.44 -25.55 4.09
N ALA A 169 21.74 -25.39 4.35
CA ALA A 169 22.59 -24.43 3.64
C ALA A 169 22.78 -24.75 2.15
N GLU A 170 22.62 -26.01 1.74
CA GLU A 170 22.78 -26.44 0.36
C GLU A 170 21.57 -26.03 -0.49
N LEU A 171 20.35 -26.31 0.01
CA LEU A 171 19.10 -25.86 -0.59
C LEU A 171 18.96 -24.35 -0.53
N ALA A 172 19.40 -23.70 0.56
CA ALA A 172 19.39 -22.26 0.69
C ALA A 172 20.17 -21.54 -0.42
N ARG A 173 21.33 -22.10 -0.84
CA ARG A 173 22.12 -21.53 -1.94
C ARG A 173 21.39 -21.62 -3.29
N ILE A 174 20.67 -22.71 -3.54
CA ILE A 174 19.86 -22.87 -4.77
C ILE A 174 18.71 -21.85 -4.76
N MET A 175 17.98 -21.76 -3.64
CA MET A 175 16.87 -20.80 -3.48
C MET A 175 17.33 -19.34 -3.58
N LEU A 176 18.53 -19.03 -3.06
CA LEU A 176 19.09 -17.68 -3.17
C LEU A 176 19.34 -17.28 -4.64
N LEU A 177 19.56 -18.25 -5.52
CA LEU A 177 19.72 -18.02 -6.95
C LEU A 177 18.40 -17.69 -7.65
N LEU A 178 17.25 -18.13 -7.11
CA LEU A 178 15.93 -17.79 -7.60
C LEU A 178 15.46 -16.39 -7.16
N LEU A 179 16.01 -15.88 -6.05
CA LEU A 179 15.63 -14.57 -5.50
C LEU A 179 15.89 -13.41 -6.49
N PRO A 180 17.07 -13.29 -7.14
CA PRO A 180 17.27 -12.25 -8.16
C PRO A 180 16.34 -12.44 -9.36
N LEU A 181 15.99 -13.66 -9.74
CA LEU A 181 15.05 -13.92 -10.83
C LEU A 181 13.66 -13.38 -10.51
N THR A 182 13.16 -13.62 -9.28
CA THR A 182 11.87 -13.08 -8.84
C THR A 182 11.89 -11.55 -8.73
N LEU A 183 12.98 -10.96 -8.23
CA LEU A 183 13.18 -9.53 -8.16
C LEU A 183 13.22 -8.86 -9.54
N VAL A 184 13.92 -9.45 -10.50
CA VAL A 184 13.96 -8.97 -11.89
C VAL A 184 12.57 -9.04 -12.50
N LEU A 185 11.85 -10.14 -12.33
CA LEU A 185 10.47 -10.28 -12.81
C LEU A 185 9.57 -9.17 -12.23
N ALA A 186 9.60 -9.00 -10.91
CA ALA A 186 8.84 -7.95 -10.23
C ALA A 186 9.21 -6.55 -10.74
N ALA A 187 10.51 -6.26 -10.88
CA ALA A 187 10.99 -4.98 -11.40
C ALA A 187 10.49 -4.72 -12.84
N VAL A 188 10.53 -5.71 -13.72
CA VAL A 188 10.02 -5.61 -15.09
C VAL A 188 8.52 -5.27 -15.10
N PHE A 189 7.74 -5.93 -14.22
CA PHE A 189 6.31 -5.61 -14.10
C PHE A 189 6.08 -4.19 -13.60
N VAL A 190 6.80 -3.75 -12.57
CA VAL A 190 6.67 -2.38 -12.03
C VAL A 190 7.03 -1.34 -13.09
N VAL A 191 8.15 -1.51 -13.78
CA VAL A 191 8.60 -0.58 -14.85
C VAL A 191 7.61 -0.51 -16.01
N LYS A 192 6.97 -1.63 -16.37
CA LYS A 192 5.95 -1.65 -17.43
C LYS A 192 4.59 -1.12 -16.93
N ALA A 193 4.18 -1.45 -15.71
CA ALA A 193 2.87 -1.06 -15.19
C ALA A 193 2.79 0.44 -14.87
N LEU A 194 3.86 1.04 -14.32
CA LEU A 194 3.88 2.44 -13.90
C LEU A 194 3.45 3.42 -15.01
N PRO A 195 4.05 3.42 -16.22
CA PRO A 195 3.64 4.32 -17.30
C PRO A 195 2.21 4.06 -17.77
N MET A 196 1.74 2.81 -17.67
CA MET A 196 0.38 2.47 -18.06
C MET A 196 -0.66 3.01 -17.05
N PHE A 197 -0.34 3.02 -15.75
CA PHE A 197 -1.18 3.69 -14.74
C PHE A 197 -1.22 5.21 -14.94
N LEU A 198 -0.10 5.83 -15.30
CA LEU A 198 -0.08 7.25 -15.65
C LEU A 198 -0.95 7.55 -16.87
N GLU A 199 -0.98 6.65 -17.84
CA GLU A 199 -1.85 6.81 -19.02
C GLU A 199 -3.34 6.63 -18.66
N ILE A 200 -3.70 5.75 -17.72
CA ILE A 200 -5.07 5.69 -17.17
C ILE A 200 -5.46 7.05 -16.58
N GLN A 201 -4.57 7.65 -15.77
CA GLN A 201 -4.84 8.95 -15.16
C GLN A 201 -5.06 10.03 -16.22
N ARG A 202 -4.21 10.09 -17.25
CA ARG A 202 -4.38 11.04 -18.35
C ARG A 202 -5.70 10.87 -19.10
N ARG A 203 -6.16 9.63 -19.28
CA ARG A 203 -7.46 9.35 -19.94
C ARG A 203 -8.64 9.68 -19.05
N LEU A 204 -8.50 9.44 -17.73
CA LEU A 204 -9.48 9.88 -16.75
C LEU A 204 -9.62 11.40 -16.74
N ASP A 205 -8.50 12.14 -16.80
CA ASP A 205 -8.51 13.60 -16.87
C ASP A 205 -9.22 14.09 -18.14
N LYS A 206 -8.99 13.44 -19.29
CA LYS A 206 -9.71 13.75 -20.54
C LYS A 206 -11.21 13.50 -20.43
N LEU A 207 -11.61 12.39 -19.80
CA LEU A 207 -13.02 12.08 -19.54
C LEU A 207 -13.65 13.17 -18.64
N ASN A 208 -12.95 13.57 -17.58
CA ASN A 208 -13.40 14.64 -16.69
C ASN A 208 -13.57 15.97 -17.40
N VAL A 209 -12.67 16.33 -18.34
CA VAL A 209 -12.82 17.53 -19.17
C VAL A 209 -14.09 17.45 -20.01
N VAL A 210 -14.35 16.32 -20.70
CA VAL A 210 -15.58 16.13 -21.48
C VAL A 210 -16.84 16.29 -20.60
N LEU A 211 -16.82 15.72 -19.41
CA LEU A 211 -17.91 15.84 -18.45
C LEU A 211 -18.12 17.28 -17.99
N GLN A 212 -17.04 17.99 -17.66
CA GLN A 212 -17.12 19.39 -17.21
C GLN A 212 -17.66 20.31 -18.32
N GLU A 213 -17.18 20.14 -19.55
CA GLU A 213 -17.65 20.91 -20.71
C GLU A 213 -19.14 20.64 -20.99
N ASN A 214 -19.56 19.36 -20.94
CA ASN A 214 -20.96 18.99 -21.14
C ASN A 214 -21.88 19.58 -20.03
N LEU A 215 -21.47 19.44 -18.76
CA LEU A 215 -22.25 19.98 -17.64
C LEU A 215 -22.33 21.51 -17.67
N ALA A 216 -21.23 22.19 -18.00
CA ALA A 216 -21.21 23.64 -18.13
C ALA A 216 -22.06 24.13 -19.32
N GLY A 217 -22.02 23.39 -20.43
CA GLY A 217 -22.73 23.71 -21.68
C GLY A 217 -24.10 23.06 -21.85
N VAL A 218 -24.65 22.37 -20.82
CA VAL A 218 -25.85 21.53 -20.95
C VAL A 218 -27.08 22.27 -21.51
N ARG A 219 -27.24 23.56 -21.20
CA ARG A 219 -28.33 24.40 -21.75
C ARG A 219 -28.16 24.60 -23.27
N VAL A 220 -26.95 24.80 -23.73
CA VAL A 220 -26.62 24.96 -25.15
C VAL A 220 -26.82 23.66 -25.88
N VAL A 221 -26.32 22.55 -25.34
CA VAL A 221 -26.50 21.19 -25.90
C VAL A 221 -27.99 20.88 -26.09
N LYS A 222 -28.84 21.20 -25.11
CA LYS A 222 -30.31 21.01 -25.19
C LYS A 222 -30.94 21.95 -26.19
N ALA A 223 -30.55 23.22 -26.22
CA ALA A 223 -31.13 24.23 -27.13
C ALA A 223 -30.87 23.88 -28.61
N PHE A 224 -29.69 23.33 -28.92
CA PHE A 224 -29.31 22.91 -30.27
C PHE A 224 -29.54 21.43 -30.57
N VAL A 225 -30.19 20.69 -29.67
CA VAL A 225 -30.53 19.24 -29.83
C VAL A 225 -29.26 18.40 -30.19
N ARG A 226 -28.13 18.69 -29.55
CA ARG A 226 -26.84 18.02 -29.80
C ARG A 226 -26.52 16.93 -28.77
N MET A 227 -27.52 16.34 -28.14
CA MET A 227 -27.34 15.32 -27.09
C MET A 227 -26.62 14.08 -27.61
N ASP A 228 -26.94 13.61 -28.83
CA ASP A 228 -26.32 12.42 -29.42
C ASP A 228 -24.83 12.64 -29.71
N HIS A 229 -24.44 13.81 -30.15
CA HIS A 229 -23.05 14.16 -30.40
C HIS A 229 -22.24 14.17 -29.10
N GLU A 230 -22.77 14.76 -28.03
CA GLU A 230 -22.09 14.76 -26.73
C GLU A 230 -22.04 13.36 -26.10
N ALA A 231 -23.09 12.55 -26.30
CA ALA A 231 -23.08 11.15 -25.89
C ALA A 231 -22.00 10.34 -26.62
N GLU A 232 -21.85 10.51 -27.93
CA GLU A 232 -20.78 9.86 -28.70
C GLU A 232 -19.39 10.32 -28.24
N ARG A 233 -19.21 11.59 -27.94
CA ARG A 233 -17.95 12.16 -27.45
C ARG A 233 -17.57 11.57 -26.09
N PHE A 234 -18.56 11.47 -25.19
CA PHE A 234 -18.39 10.82 -23.89
C PHE A 234 -18.03 9.34 -24.05
N GLU A 235 -18.78 8.61 -24.90
CA GLU A 235 -18.57 7.17 -25.10
C GLU A 235 -17.16 6.87 -25.67
N LYS A 236 -16.67 7.70 -26.58
CA LYS A 236 -15.28 7.60 -27.08
C LYS A 236 -14.24 7.77 -25.96
N ALA A 237 -14.42 8.76 -25.09
CA ALA A 237 -13.52 9.00 -23.97
C ALA A 237 -13.59 7.87 -22.95
N ASN A 238 -14.79 7.40 -22.62
CA ASN A 238 -15.06 6.30 -21.70
C ASN A 238 -14.47 4.98 -22.22
N THR A 239 -14.72 4.63 -23.45
CA THR A 239 -14.17 3.42 -24.10
C THR A 239 -12.64 3.46 -24.12
N ASN A 240 -12.03 4.61 -24.42
CA ASN A 240 -10.58 4.76 -24.38
C ASN A 240 -10.00 4.54 -22.98
N LEU A 241 -10.65 5.05 -21.94
CA LEU A 241 -10.27 4.81 -20.55
C LEU A 241 -10.41 3.34 -20.18
N THR A 242 -11.57 2.74 -20.48
CA THR A 242 -11.87 1.33 -20.19
C THR A 242 -10.87 0.39 -20.86
N ASN A 243 -10.59 0.59 -22.15
CA ASN A 243 -9.62 -0.23 -22.89
C ASN A 243 -8.22 -0.14 -22.29
N GLN A 244 -7.80 1.03 -21.80
CA GLN A 244 -6.52 1.16 -21.12
C GLN A 244 -6.53 0.48 -19.75
N ALA A 245 -7.60 0.62 -18.98
CA ALA A 245 -7.74 -0.05 -17.69
C ALA A 245 -7.71 -1.58 -17.84
N VAL A 246 -8.42 -2.12 -18.84
CA VAL A 246 -8.40 -3.55 -19.15
C VAL A 246 -6.99 -4.02 -19.52
N LYS A 247 -6.25 -3.28 -20.35
CA LYS A 247 -4.85 -3.63 -20.70
C LYS A 247 -3.96 -3.71 -19.45
N VAL A 248 -4.08 -2.75 -18.54
CA VAL A 248 -3.29 -2.74 -17.29
C VAL A 248 -3.66 -3.95 -16.43
N GLN A 249 -4.96 -4.20 -16.23
CA GLN A 249 -5.43 -5.32 -15.44
C GLN A 249 -5.01 -6.68 -16.05
N THR A 250 -5.03 -6.81 -17.37
CA THR A 250 -4.56 -8.02 -18.05
C THR A 250 -3.07 -8.27 -17.79
N ILE A 251 -2.23 -7.24 -17.87
CA ILE A 251 -0.79 -7.39 -17.57
C ILE A 251 -0.59 -7.78 -16.11
N LEU A 252 -1.30 -7.12 -15.17
CA LEU A 252 -1.21 -7.47 -13.75
C LEU A 252 -1.72 -8.88 -13.46
N ALA A 253 -2.74 -9.35 -14.20
CA ALA A 253 -3.25 -10.72 -14.05
C ALA A 253 -2.19 -11.80 -14.38
N PHE A 254 -1.22 -11.50 -15.23
CA PHE A 254 -0.11 -12.40 -15.52
C PHE A 254 0.99 -12.42 -14.45
N LEU A 255 1.04 -11.41 -13.55
CA LEU A 255 2.07 -11.32 -12.53
C LEU A 255 2.05 -12.54 -11.59
N PHE A 256 0.87 -12.84 -11.02
CA PHE A 256 0.75 -13.95 -10.06
C PHE A 256 1.06 -15.33 -10.66
N PRO A 257 0.50 -15.72 -11.82
CA PRO A 257 0.88 -16.98 -12.48
C PRO A 257 2.37 -17.06 -12.82
N SER A 258 2.97 -15.96 -13.28
CA SER A 258 4.40 -15.94 -13.60
C SER A 258 5.27 -16.15 -12.36
N MET A 259 4.93 -15.51 -11.24
CA MET A 259 5.61 -15.74 -9.96
C MET A 259 5.41 -17.18 -9.46
N GLN A 260 4.19 -17.72 -9.62
CA GLN A 260 3.88 -19.09 -9.18
C GLN A 260 4.63 -20.15 -9.96
N ILE A 261 4.88 -19.92 -11.27
CA ILE A 261 5.73 -20.81 -12.07
C ILE A 261 7.15 -20.85 -11.49
N ILE A 262 7.74 -19.70 -11.19
CA ILE A 262 9.09 -19.64 -10.61
C ILE A 262 9.13 -20.35 -9.25
N LEU A 263 8.13 -20.12 -8.39
CA LEU A 263 8.05 -20.75 -7.08
C LEU A 263 7.85 -22.27 -7.14
N ASN A 264 7.14 -22.79 -8.16
CA ASN A 264 6.89 -24.22 -8.31
C ASN A 264 8.04 -24.97 -9.00
N VAL A 265 8.94 -24.25 -9.67
CA VAL A 265 10.15 -24.82 -10.28
C VAL A 265 11.30 -24.89 -9.27
N GLY A 266 11.33 -24.04 -8.26
CA GLY A 266 12.29 -24.03 -7.16
C GLY A 266 11.90 -24.96 -6.04
#